data_79cf5d4a43b1416198fb730973778f6d
#
_entry.id   79cf5d4a43b1416198fb730973778f6d
#
_cell.length_a   1.000
_cell.length_b   1.000
_cell.length_c   1.000
_cell.angle_alpha   90.00
_cell.angle_beta   90.00
_cell.angle_gamma   90.00
#
_symmetry.space_group_name_H-M   'P 1'
#
loop_
_entity.id
_entity.type
_entity.pdbx_description
1 polymer ?
#
loop_
_entity_poly.entity_id
_entity_poly.type
_entity_poly.pdbx_seq_one_letter_code
_entity_poly.pdbx_strand_id
1 'polypeptide(L)'
;MQFSRIDHVALDVADLQHSIDFYSKHFGFKHYFDQTTPAGLEIGYLKLGSTVLELVGKKSDNGMAGFHFCVITDDFDAAVSMLTGAGIKIVTPPHPTAAREPTEAGWRRVVLEGPDGEHIEIRG
;
A
#
# COMPACT_ATOMS: atom_id res chain seq x y z
N MET A 1 -23.85 19.46 6.63
CA MET A 1 -22.54 19.22 5.99
C MET A 1 -22.02 17.86 6.45
N GLN A 2 -21.56 17.01 5.53
CA GLN A 2 -21.02 15.68 5.84
C GLN A 2 -19.72 15.48 5.11
N PHE A 3 -18.78 14.77 5.76
CA PHE A 3 -17.63 14.21 5.06
C PHE A 3 -18.03 12.85 4.47
N SER A 4 -17.65 12.56 3.26
CA SER A 4 -18.15 11.38 2.53
C SER A 4 -17.18 10.19 2.54
N ARG A 5 -15.87 10.44 2.42
CA ARG A 5 -14.85 9.39 2.31
C ARG A 5 -13.45 9.96 2.47
N ILE A 6 -12.49 9.09 2.63
CA ILE A 6 -11.08 9.45 2.43
C ILE A 6 -10.83 9.47 0.92
N ASP A 7 -10.31 10.58 0.40
CA ASP A 7 -10.03 10.73 -1.03
C ASP A 7 -8.78 9.94 -1.44
N HIS A 8 -7.71 10.10 -0.70
CA HIS A 8 -6.46 9.41 -0.98
C HIS A 8 -5.63 9.19 0.29
N VAL A 9 -4.65 8.29 0.17
CA VAL A 9 -3.55 8.11 1.13
C VAL A 9 -2.27 8.53 0.43
N ALA A 10 -1.42 9.30 1.11
CA ALA A 10 -0.17 9.77 0.55
C ALA A 10 1.02 9.17 1.29
N LEU A 11 2.04 8.79 0.53
CA LEU A 11 3.33 8.32 1.03
C LEU A 11 4.45 9.17 0.44
N ASP A 12 5.41 9.56 1.27
CA ASP A 12 6.66 10.11 0.81
C ASP A 12 7.59 8.97 0.40
N VAL A 13 8.12 9.00 -0.81
CA VAL A 13 8.95 7.93 -1.35
C VAL A 13 10.26 8.48 -1.89
N ALA A 14 11.35 7.77 -1.63
CA ALA A 14 12.68 8.24 -2.02
C ALA A 14 12.92 8.14 -3.53
N ASP A 15 12.38 7.11 -4.17
CA ASP A 15 12.47 6.86 -5.61
C ASP A 15 11.06 6.67 -6.17
N LEU A 16 10.51 7.72 -6.75
CA LEU A 16 9.12 7.73 -7.22
C LEU A 16 8.84 6.65 -8.25
N GLN A 17 9.68 6.51 -9.26
CA GLN A 17 9.45 5.51 -10.31
C GLN A 17 9.55 4.10 -9.77
N HIS A 18 10.49 3.84 -8.88
CA HIS A 18 10.63 2.53 -8.23
C HIS A 18 9.37 2.17 -7.43
N SER A 19 8.83 3.12 -6.68
CA SER A 19 7.61 2.90 -5.90
C SER A 19 6.37 2.75 -6.79
N ILE A 20 6.26 3.53 -7.87
CA ILE A 20 5.18 3.35 -8.86
C ILE A 20 5.23 1.92 -9.42
N ASP A 21 6.40 1.46 -9.84
CA ASP A 21 6.58 0.12 -10.40
C ASP A 21 6.27 -0.96 -9.37
N PHE A 22 6.73 -0.77 -8.14
CA PHE A 22 6.48 -1.70 -7.04
C PHE A 22 4.98 -1.92 -6.79
N TYR A 23 4.23 -0.84 -6.58
CA TYR A 23 2.80 -0.95 -6.31
C TYR A 23 1.99 -1.41 -7.51
N SER A 24 2.39 -1.02 -8.71
CA SER A 24 1.73 -1.45 -9.93
C SER A 24 1.95 -2.93 -10.21
N LYS A 25 3.19 -3.39 -10.08
CA LYS A 25 3.55 -4.77 -10.39
C LYS A 25 3.06 -5.77 -9.35
N HIS A 26 3.24 -5.45 -8.07
CA HIS A 26 3.00 -6.41 -6.99
C HIS A 26 1.60 -6.35 -6.40
N PHE A 27 0.95 -5.20 -6.45
CA PHE A 27 -0.36 -4.98 -5.82
C PHE A 27 -1.48 -4.63 -6.79
N GLY A 28 -1.17 -4.51 -8.08
CA GLY A 28 -2.18 -4.25 -9.10
C GLY A 28 -2.70 -2.82 -9.13
N PHE A 29 -1.99 -1.88 -8.51
CA PHE A 29 -2.35 -0.48 -8.66
C PHE A 29 -2.19 -0.02 -10.10
N LYS A 30 -3.04 0.91 -10.53
CA LYS A 30 -2.99 1.52 -11.85
C LYS A 30 -2.48 2.94 -11.75
N HIS A 31 -1.29 3.22 -12.27
CA HIS A 31 -0.77 4.57 -12.39
C HIS A 31 -1.57 5.32 -13.45
N TYR A 32 -2.19 6.45 -13.10
CA TYR A 32 -3.12 7.13 -14.01
C TYR A 32 -2.88 8.63 -14.16
N PHE A 33 -2.12 9.26 -13.29
CA PHE A 33 -1.91 10.70 -13.32
C PHE A 33 -0.60 11.07 -12.65
N ASP A 34 0.03 12.15 -13.15
CA ASP A 34 1.24 12.73 -12.56
C ASP A 34 1.05 14.23 -12.40
N GLN A 35 1.68 14.78 -11.39
CA GLN A 35 1.67 16.21 -11.11
C GLN A 35 3.03 16.65 -10.63
N THR A 36 3.45 17.85 -11.04
CA THR A 36 4.61 18.54 -10.44
C THR A 36 4.09 19.74 -9.69
N THR A 37 4.43 19.84 -8.40
CA THR A 37 4.00 20.96 -7.57
C THR A 37 4.77 22.23 -7.92
N PRO A 38 4.29 23.43 -7.52
CA PRO A 38 5.06 24.67 -7.72
C PRO A 38 6.45 24.64 -7.08
N ALA A 39 6.62 23.88 -5.99
CA ALA A 39 7.92 23.68 -5.33
C ALA A 39 8.83 22.67 -6.03
N GLY A 40 8.37 22.03 -7.11
CA GLY A 40 9.15 21.07 -7.90
C GLY A 40 9.05 19.63 -7.43
N LEU A 41 8.14 19.30 -6.50
CA LEU A 41 7.90 17.91 -6.11
C LEU A 41 7.11 17.18 -7.20
N GLU A 42 7.55 16.00 -7.54
CA GLU A 42 6.83 15.12 -8.46
C GLU A 42 5.93 14.16 -7.68
N ILE A 43 4.71 13.99 -8.13
CA ILE A 43 3.71 13.15 -7.48
C ILE A 43 3.11 12.20 -8.51
N GLY A 44 3.07 10.91 -8.18
CA GLY A 44 2.37 9.90 -8.95
C GLY A 44 1.09 9.47 -8.26
N TYR A 45 0.01 9.34 -9.02
CA TYR A 45 -1.31 8.93 -8.52
C TYR A 45 -1.65 7.56 -9.06
N LEU A 46 -1.96 6.64 -8.16
CA LEU A 46 -2.29 5.25 -8.48
C LEU A 46 -3.66 4.91 -7.94
N LYS A 47 -4.38 4.03 -8.64
CA LYS A 47 -5.70 3.54 -8.21
C LYS A 47 -5.69 2.04 -7.99
N LEU A 48 -6.36 1.64 -6.91
CA LEU A 48 -6.76 0.25 -6.70
C LEU A 48 -8.27 0.26 -6.41
N GLY A 49 -9.07 -0.14 -7.40
CA GLY A 49 -10.51 0.10 -7.35
C GLY A 49 -10.79 1.61 -7.28
N SER A 50 -11.56 2.04 -6.28
CA SER A 50 -11.85 3.46 -6.04
C SER A 50 -10.86 4.13 -5.09
N THR A 51 -9.91 3.38 -4.54
CA THR A 51 -8.91 3.92 -3.61
C THR A 51 -7.74 4.52 -4.36
N VAL A 52 -7.32 5.72 -3.97
CA VAL A 52 -6.17 6.42 -4.56
C VAL A 52 -5.01 6.39 -3.59
N LEU A 53 -3.86 5.97 -4.12
CA LEU A 53 -2.57 6.08 -3.46
C LEU A 53 -1.75 7.17 -4.17
N GLU A 54 -1.36 8.20 -3.42
CA GLU A 54 -0.54 9.29 -3.90
C GLU A 54 0.90 9.06 -3.44
N LEU A 55 1.83 8.98 -4.39
CA LEU A 55 3.25 8.81 -4.09
C LEU A 55 3.96 10.12 -4.34
N VAL A 56 4.52 10.69 -3.29
CA VAL A 56 5.25 11.97 -3.35
C VAL A 56 6.74 11.70 -3.41
N GLY A 57 7.39 12.14 -4.47
CA GLY A 57 8.84 12.00 -4.67
C GLY A 57 9.62 12.90 -3.72
N LYS A 58 9.66 12.53 -2.44
CA LYS A 58 10.31 13.27 -1.37
C LYS A 58 10.90 12.32 -0.36
N LYS A 59 12.22 12.28 -0.26
CA LYS A 59 12.89 11.46 0.75
C LYS A 59 12.56 11.99 2.16
N SER A 60 11.96 11.14 2.99
CA SER A 60 11.75 11.45 4.40
C SER A 60 13.02 11.12 5.19
N ASP A 61 13.38 11.95 6.18
CA ASP A 61 14.56 11.76 7.02
C ASP A 61 14.51 10.43 7.79
N ASN A 62 13.31 9.98 8.16
CA ASN A 62 13.09 8.76 8.93
C ASN A 62 12.44 7.64 8.10
N GLY A 63 12.37 7.80 6.77
CA GLY A 63 11.61 6.90 5.92
C GLY A 63 10.13 6.92 6.27
N MET A 64 9.42 5.86 5.95
CA MET A 64 7.98 5.71 6.22
C MET A 64 7.71 4.63 7.27
N ALA A 65 8.70 4.31 8.10
CA ALA A 65 8.52 3.35 9.19
C ALA A 65 7.45 3.83 10.17
N GLY A 66 6.54 2.95 10.54
CA GLY A 66 5.40 3.28 11.41
C GLY A 66 4.12 3.64 10.66
N PHE A 67 4.20 3.96 9.39
CA PHE A 67 3.03 4.13 8.55
C PHE A 67 2.59 2.78 7.98
N HIS A 68 1.30 2.56 7.94
CA HIS A 68 0.76 1.39 7.25
C HIS A 68 -0.58 1.72 6.60
N PHE A 69 -0.87 0.96 5.57
CA PHE A 69 -2.21 0.87 5.00
C PHE A 69 -2.50 -0.60 4.73
N CYS A 70 -3.77 -0.92 4.57
CA CYS A 70 -4.21 -2.29 4.39
C CYS A 70 -4.91 -2.46 3.06
N VAL A 71 -4.58 -3.53 2.35
CA VAL A 71 -5.30 -3.98 1.17
C VAL A 71 -6.01 -5.30 1.47
N ILE A 72 -7.13 -5.51 0.81
CA ILE A 72 -7.92 -6.73 0.96
C ILE A 72 -7.69 -7.61 -0.27
N THR A 73 -7.54 -8.91 -0.04
CA THR A 73 -7.47 -9.91 -1.10
C THR A 73 -8.60 -10.92 -0.93
N ASP A 74 -9.05 -11.50 -2.03
CA ASP A 74 -9.99 -12.62 -2.03
C ASP A 74 -9.30 -13.99 -2.00
N ASP A 75 -7.96 -14.00 -2.09
CA ASP A 75 -7.14 -15.21 -1.99
C ASP A 75 -5.87 -14.93 -1.21
N PHE A 76 -5.97 -15.07 0.12
CA PHE A 76 -4.89 -14.74 1.03
C PHE A 76 -3.63 -15.60 0.80
N ASP A 77 -3.79 -16.91 0.65
CA ASP A 77 -2.64 -17.80 0.48
C ASP A 77 -1.90 -17.52 -0.83
N ALA A 78 -2.62 -17.31 -1.92
CA ALA A 78 -2.02 -16.96 -3.21
C ALA A 78 -1.30 -15.60 -3.15
N ALA A 79 -1.90 -14.62 -2.49
CA ALA A 79 -1.28 -13.29 -2.33
C ALA A 79 0.04 -13.39 -1.55
N VAL A 80 0.05 -14.09 -0.42
CA VAL A 80 1.25 -14.28 0.39
C VAL A 80 2.35 -14.99 -0.39
N SER A 81 2.00 -16.09 -1.09
CA SER A 81 2.96 -16.83 -1.89
C SER A 81 3.58 -15.99 -3.00
N MET A 82 2.76 -15.22 -3.71
CA MET A 82 3.21 -14.37 -4.80
C MET A 82 4.18 -13.29 -4.29
N LEU A 83 3.81 -12.61 -3.22
CA LEU A 83 4.57 -11.48 -2.69
C LEU A 83 5.88 -11.92 -2.05
N THR A 84 5.88 -13.02 -1.29
CA THR A 84 7.11 -13.58 -0.72
C THR A 84 8.01 -14.15 -1.80
N GLY A 85 7.44 -14.79 -2.82
CA GLY A 85 8.19 -15.26 -3.98
C GLY A 85 8.85 -14.14 -4.77
N ALA A 86 8.29 -12.93 -4.72
CA ALA A 86 8.89 -11.73 -5.31
C ALA A 86 10.00 -11.11 -4.44
N GLY A 87 10.31 -11.69 -3.29
CA GLY A 87 11.36 -11.21 -2.38
C GLY A 87 10.93 -10.10 -1.45
N ILE A 88 9.63 -9.83 -1.32
CA ILE A 88 9.12 -8.79 -0.42
C ILE A 88 9.22 -9.29 1.02
N LYS A 89 9.81 -8.47 1.89
CA LYS A 89 10.07 -8.83 3.28
C LYS A 89 8.78 -8.89 4.09
N ILE A 90 8.62 -9.97 4.86
CA ILE A 90 7.55 -10.09 5.86
C ILE A 90 8.01 -9.41 7.15
N VAL A 91 7.19 -8.49 7.67
CA VAL A 91 7.39 -7.85 8.98
C VAL A 91 6.66 -8.62 10.07
N THR A 92 5.39 -8.95 9.81
CA THR A 92 4.59 -9.77 10.72
C THR A 92 4.06 -10.98 9.93
N PRO A 93 4.39 -12.21 10.37
CA PRO A 93 3.95 -13.41 9.66
C PRO A 93 2.43 -13.55 9.61
N PRO A 94 1.90 -14.33 8.65
CA PRO A 94 0.47 -14.61 8.58
C PRO A 94 -0.07 -15.16 9.90
N HIS A 95 -1.18 -14.63 10.36
CA HIS A 95 -1.86 -15.09 11.57
C HIS A 95 -3.34 -14.71 11.51
N PRO A 96 -4.18 -15.38 12.31
CA PRO A 96 -5.60 -15.03 12.41
C PRO A 96 -5.77 -13.60 12.90
N THR A 97 -6.80 -12.92 12.38
CA THR A 97 -7.15 -11.57 12.82
C THR A 97 -8.59 -11.53 13.30
N ALA A 98 -8.89 -10.63 14.22
CA ALA A 98 -10.25 -10.46 14.72
C ALA A 98 -11.18 -9.95 13.62
N ALA A 99 -12.35 -10.56 13.50
CA ALA A 99 -13.41 -10.07 12.62
C ALA A 99 -14.00 -8.79 13.21
N ARG A 100 -14.01 -7.72 12.44
CA ARG A 100 -14.68 -6.45 12.80
C ARG A 100 -16.14 -6.50 12.40
N GLU A 101 -16.46 -7.33 11.43
CA GLU A 101 -17.77 -7.58 10.87
C GLU A 101 -17.93 -9.07 10.58
N PRO A 102 -19.17 -9.61 10.51
CA PRO A 102 -19.38 -11.03 10.25
C PRO A 102 -18.73 -11.55 8.96
N THR A 103 -18.63 -10.70 7.94
CA THR A 103 -18.00 -11.04 6.66
C THR A 103 -16.51 -11.35 6.77
N GLU A 104 -15.87 -10.92 7.86
CA GLU A 104 -14.45 -11.14 8.12
C GLU A 104 -14.15 -12.39 8.94
N ALA A 105 -15.15 -13.23 9.18
CA ALA A 105 -14.96 -14.44 9.96
C ALA A 105 -13.92 -15.36 9.28
N GLY A 106 -12.90 -15.78 10.04
CA GLY A 106 -11.83 -16.62 9.53
C GLY A 106 -10.73 -15.92 8.74
N TRP A 107 -10.79 -14.60 8.65
CA TRP A 107 -9.74 -13.81 7.98
C TRP A 107 -8.42 -13.91 8.72
N ARG A 108 -7.36 -13.76 7.93
CA ARG A 108 -5.98 -13.68 8.41
C ARG A 108 -5.37 -12.36 7.97
N ARG A 109 -4.24 -12.03 8.55
CA ARG A 109 -3.46 -10.85 8.16
C ARG A 109 -1.98 -11.19 8.06
N VAL A 110 -1.28 -10.41 7.27
CA VAL A 110 0.18 -10.41 7.14
C VAL A 110 0.60 -8.96 6.97
N VAL A 111 1.79 -8.62 7.43
CA VAL A 111 2.37 -7.29 7.22
C VAL A 111 3.68 -7.43 6.48
N LEU A 112 3.82 -6.70 5.39
CA LEU A 112 4.98 -6.66 4.52
C LEU A 112 5.62 -5.27 4.57
N GLU A 113 6.87 -5.19 4.10
CA GLU A 113 7.61 -3.93 4.06
C GLU A 113 7.68 -3.41 2.62
N GLY A 114 7.29 -2.16 2.41
CA GLY A 114 7.45 -1.47 1.14
C GLY A 114 8.83 -0.85 0.97
N PRO A 115 9.10 -0.24 -0.20
CA PRO A 115 10.43 0.27 -0.55
C PRO A 115 11.01 1.32 0.40
N ASP A 116 10.16 2.09 1.08
CA ASP A 116 10.58 3.15 1.99
C ASP A 116 10.38 2.78 3.48
N GLY A 117 10.17 1.50 3.77
CA GLY A 117 9.94 1.02 5.12
C GLY A 117 8.49 1.12 5.57
N GLU A 118 7.59 1.58 4.71
CA GLU A 118 6.16 1.57 5.00
C GLU A 118 5.66 0.14 5.16
N HIS A 119 4.68 -0.02 6.03
CA HIS A 119 4.07 -1.33 6.25
C HIS A 119 2.84 -1.49 5.36
N ILE A 120 2.77 -2.62 4.69
CA ILE A 120 1.65 -2.99 3.83
C ILE A 120 0.98 -4.18 4.48
N GLU A 121 -0.20 -3.95 5.07
CA GLU A 121 -1.00 -5.01 5.66
C GLU A 121 -1.90 -5.61 4.59
N ILE A 122 -2.02 -6.92 4.59
CA ILE A 122 -2.96 -7.65 3.74
C ILE A 122 -3.91 -8.43 4.64
N ARG A 123 -5.19 -8.35 4.33
CA ARG A 123 -6.26 -9.08 5.02
C ARG A 123 -7.10 -9.87 4.02
N GLY A 124 -7.55 -10.99 4.46
CA GLY A 124 -8.42 -11.85 3.67
C GLY A 124 -8.61 -13.24 4.22
#